data_c0b10784233b5af6145db387cef7a8c1
#
_entry.id   c0b10784233b5af6145db387cef7a8c1
#
_cell.length_a   1.000
_cell.length_b   1.000
_cell.length_c   1.000
_cell.angle_alpha   90.00
_cell.angle_beta   90.00
_cell.angle_gamma   90.00
#
_symmetry.space_group_name_H-M   'P 1'
#
loop_
_entity.id
_entity.type
_entity.pdbx_description
1 polymer ?
#
loop_
_entity_poly.entity_id
_entity_poly.type
_entity_poly.pdbx_seq_one_letter_code
_entity_poly.pdbx_strand_id
1 'polypeptide(L)'
;MKNIFKQAGYILMLLLAYLAFQVFFTFVAVMAAIFYADAKGYISIASFEQVLDYGDLMSSPAMSDISVWTVSIGLFVSSVAMLLFLYCIKGYRLRLSIFKSMPLNSLFLSTMLVLSSMFALNIFVQWLGLDDNMEVLFEDIAHNILGVITISLIAPLLEEVLFRGAIQGYMMRRYNPWTAIVCAALIFGVTHMNPVQIVYAALIGVIFGWIYYRTGSLLSVIVGHVLNNSIATFTM
;
A
#
# COMPACT_ATOMS: atom_id res chain seq x y z
N MET A 1 -2.90 9.25 30.90
CA MET A 1 -2.14 8.05 30.44
C MET A 1 -3.03 6.96 29.85
N LYS A 2 -4.08 6.45 30.55
CA LYS A 2 -4.95 5.34 30.04
C LYS A 2 -5.54 5.59 28.64
N ASN A 3 -5.84 6.84 28.26
CA ASN A 3 -6.41 7.16 26.94
C ASN A 3 -5.38 7.08 25.80
N ILE A 4 -4.10 7.39 26.04
CA ILE A 4 -3.03 7.33 25.03
C ILE A 4 -2.74 5.87 24.65
N PHE A 5 -2.62 4.97 25.64
CA PHE A 5 -2.42 3.54 25.38
C PHE A 5 -3.57 2.91 24.60
N LYS A 6 -4.82 3.29 24.88
CA LYS A 6 -5.97 2.81 24.13
C LYS A 6 -5.95 3.30 22.67
N GLN A 7 -5.47 4.50 22.44
CA GLN A 7 -5.36 5.11 21.10
C GLN A 7 -4.24 4.47 20.28
N ALA A 8 -3.06 4.33 20.90
CA ALA A 8 -1.93 3.61 20.29
C ALA A 8 -2.31 2.15 19.99
N GLY A 9 -3.00 1.48 20.90
CA GLY A 9 -3.49 0.12 20.70
C GLY A 9 -4.45 -0.03 19.52
N TYR A 10 -5.33 0.95 19.28
CA TYR A 10 -6.21 0.93 18.11
C TYR A 10 -5.44 1.08 16.79
N ILE A 11 -4.50 2.02 16.72
CA ILE A 11 -3.66 2.22 15.54
C ILE A 11 -2.79 0.97 15.30
N LEU A 12 -2.16 0.46 16.34
CA LEU A 12 -1.35 -0.76 16.27
C LEU A 12 -2.17 -1.95 15.79
N MET A 13 -3.40 -2.13 16.28
CA MET A 13 -4.31 -3.18 15.82
C MET A 13 -4.58 -3.06 14.31
N LEU A 14 -4.81 -1.87 13.77
CA LEU A 14 -5.04 -1.67 12.34
C LEU A 14 -3.79 -2.00 11.52
N LEU A 15 -2.61 -1.60 12.00
CA LEU A 15 -1.35 -1.90 11.32
C LEU A 15 -1.00 -3.39 11.38
N LEU A 16 -1.20 -4.03 12.53
CA LEU A 16 -1.00 -5.48 12.66
C LEU A 16 -1.99 -6.26 11.79
N ALA A 17 -3.25 -5.82 11.70
CA ALA A 17 -4.22 -6.43 10.79
C ALA A 17 -3.77 -6.26 9.33
N TYR A 18 -3.35 -5.06 8.93
CA TYR A 18 -2.84 -4.78 7.58
C TYR A 18 -1.67 -5.72 7.21
N LEU A 19 -0.65 -5.80 8.06
CA LEU A 19 0.49 -6.69 7.85
C LEU A 19 0.10 -8.18 7.86
N ALA A 20 -0.77 -8.58 8.79
CA ALA A 20 -1.24 -9.96 8.87
C ALA A 20 -2.01 -10.39 7.62
N PHE A 21 -2.85 -9.53 7.04
CA PHE A 21 -3.53 -9.82 5.79
C PHE A 21 -2.53 -9.95 4.63
N GLN A 22 -1.54 -9.04 4.54
CA GLN A 22 -0.50 -9.12 3.50
C GLN A 22 0.26 -10.44 3.58
N VAL A 23 0.79 -10.78 4.74
CA VAL A 23 1.58 -12.00 4.94
C VAL A 23 0.73 -13.24 4.70
N PHE A 24 -0.48 -13.31 5.28
CA PHE A 24 -1.34 -14.49 5.19
C PHE A 24 -1.77 -14.79 3.74
N PHE A 25 -2.30 -13.80 3.02
CA PHE A 25 -2.80 -14.04 1.67
C PHE A 25 -1.69 -14.24 0.65
N THR A 26 -0.54 -13.57 0.81
CA THR A 26 0.63 -13.84 -0.02
C THR A 26 1.15 -15.26 0.25
N PHE A 27 1.25 -15.68 1.50
CA PHE A 27 1.64 -17.06 1.84
C PHE A 27 0.70 -18.09 1.23
N VAL A 28 -0.61 -17.89 1.34
CA VAL A 28 -1.62 -18.81 0.73
C VAL A 28 -1.47 -18.85 -0.79
N ALA A 29 -1.26 -17.72 -1.45
CA ALA A 29 -1.04 -17.67 -2.90
C ALA A 29 0.23 -18.43 -3.31
N VAL A 30 1.32 -18.22 -2.57
CA VAL A 30 2.60 -18.92 -2.77
C VAL A 30 2.43 -20.42 -2.62
N MET A 31 1.80 -20.89 -1.56
CA MET A 31 1.55 -22.32 -1.35
C MET A 31 0.71 -22.92 -2.49
N ALA A 32 -0.33 -22.22 -2.92
CA ALA A 32 -1.16 -22.66 -4.05
C ALA A 32 -0.34 -22.75 -5.36
N ALA A 33 0.56 -21.81 -5.62
CA ALA A 33 1.42 -21.80 -6.79
C ALA A 33 2.42 -22.97 -6.78
N ILE A 34 3.02 -23.26 -5.63
CA ILE A 34 3.94 -24.39 -5.45
C ILE A 34 3.21 -25.72 -5.73
N PHE A 35 2.04 -25.95 -5.14
CA PHE A 35 1.25 -27.15 -5.39
C PHE A 35 0.78 -27.25 -6.85
N TYR A 36 0.43 -26.13 -7.48
CA TYR A 36 0.08 -26.10 -8.90
C TYR A 36 1.26 -26.50 -9.77
N ALA A 37 2.45 -25.98 -9.50
CA ALA A 37 3.66 -26.27 -10.26
C ALA A 37 4.10 -27.75 -10.11
N ASP A 38 3.99 -28.32 -8.92
CA ASP A 38 4.24 -29.75 -8.67
C ASP A 38 3.23 -30.62 -9.43
N ALA A 39 1.95 -30.32 -9.36
CA ALA A 39 0.89 -31.03 -10.07
C ALA A 39 1.04 -30.99 -11.60
N LYS A 40 1.69 -29.96 -12.14
CA LYS A 40 2.01 -29.80 -13.56
C LYS A 40 3.35 -30.40 -13.94
N GLY A 41 4.14 -30.88 -12.99
CA GLY A 41 5.47 -31.43 -13.21
C GLY A 41 6.53 -30.41 -13.57
N TYR A 42 6.28 -29.11 -13.29
CA TYR A 42 7.27 -28.05 -13.47
C TYR A 42 8.37 -28.11 -12.41
N ILE A 43 8.02 -28.59 -11.23
CA ILE A 43 8.89 -28.86 -10.09
C ILE A 43 8.53 -30.20 -9.50
N SER A 44 9.40 -30.78 -8.68
CA SER A 44 9.11 -32.00 -7.92
C SER A 44 9.37 -31.76 -6.46
N ILE A 45 8.33 -31.82 -5.64
CA ILE A 45 8.42 -31.64 -4.19
C ILE A 45 8.52 -33.03 -3.53
N ALA A 46 9.73 -33.39 -3.13
CA ALA A 46 9.96 -34.69 -2.45
C ALA A 46 9.81 -34.57 -0.91
N SER A 47 9.93 -33.37 -0.35
CA SER A 47 9.82 -33.13 1.10
C SER A 47 9.31 -31.73 1.43
N PHE A 48 8.75 -31.57 2.65
CA PHE A 48 8.33 -30.26 3.15
C PHE A 48 9.51 -29.28 3.33
N GLU A 49 10.72 -29.78 3.55
CA GLU A 49 11.92 -28.94 3.62
C GLU A 49 12.18 -28.20 2.32
N GLN A 50 11.94 -28.83 1.16
CA GLN A 50 12.07 -28.16 -0.14
C GLN A 50 11.03 -27.04 -0.35
N VAL A 51 9.86 -27.17 0.25
CA VAL A 51 8.87 -26.09 0.24
C VAL A 51 9.32 -24.89 1.06
N LEU A 52 10.12 -25.11 2.11
CA LEU A 52 10.66 -24.05 2.95
C LEU A 52 11.86 -23.33 2.29
N ASP A 53 12.55 -24.02 1.37
CA ASP A 53 13.61 -23.42 0.54
C ASP A 53 13.03 -22.68 -0.68
N TYR A 54 12.10 -21.80 -0.37
CA TYR A 54 11.29 -21.08 -1.34
C TYR A 54 12.11 -20.21 -2.31
N GLY A 55 13.23 -19.65 -1.84
CA GLY A 55 14.07 -18.77 -2.65
C GLY A 55 14.63 -19.46 -3.89
N ASP A 56 15.21 -20.62 -3.71
CA ASP A 56 15.77 -21.42 -4.82
C ASP A 56 14.68 -21.93 -5.76
N LEU A 57 13.54 -22.33 -5.22
CA LEU A 57 12.40 -22.82 -5.99
C LEU A 57 11.84 -21.75 -6.92
N MET A 58 11.66 -20.52 -6.42
CA MET A 58 11.07 -19.42 -7.18
C MET A 58 12.05 -18.77 -8.16
N SER A 59 13.35 -18.94 -7.97
CA SER A 59 14.38 -18.47 -8.92
C SER A 59 14.50 -19.33 -10.17
N SER A 60 13.83 -20.50 -10.22
CA SER A 60 13.87 -21.36 -11.40
C SER A 60 13.13 -20.71 -12.58
N PRO A 61 13.64 -20.85 -13.85
CA PRO A 61 12.97 -20.26 -15.02
C PRO A 61 11.52 -20.72 -15.22
N ALA A 62 11.20 -21.94 -14.78
CA ALA A 62 9.84 -22.49 -14.85
C ALA A 62 8.86 -21.79 -13.87
N MET A 63 9.39 -21.18 -12.83
CA MET A 63 8.61 -20.52 -11.78
C MET A 63 8.57 -19.00 -11.89
N SER A 64 9.39 -18.38 -12.74
CA SER A 64 9.49 -16.92 -12.82
C SER A 64 8.13 -16.26 -13.10
N ASP A 65 7.44 -16.68 -14.15
CA ASP A 65 6.11 -16.15 -14.49
C ASP A 65 5.06 -16.48 -13.42
N ILE A 66 5.10 -17.72 -12.88
CA ILE A 66 4.19 -18.15 -11.81
C ILE A 66 4.39 -17.31 -10.56
N SER A 67 5.66 -16.95 -10.23
CA SER A 67 5.97 -16.16 -9.04
C SER A 67 5.38 -14.75 -9.11
N VAL A 68 5.52 -14.09 -10.23
CA VAL A 68 5.01 -12.73 -10.45
C VAL A 68 3.49 -12.69 -10.35
N TRP A 69 2.78 -13.63 -10.98
CA TRP A 69 1.33 -13.77 -10.83
C TRP A 69 0.92 -14.08 -9.41
N THR A 70 1.68 -14.93 -8.72
CA THR A 70 1.41 -15.34 -7.33
C THR A 70 1.48 -14.15 -6.37
N VAL A 71 2.54 -13.35 -6.46
CA VAL A 71 2.69 -12.13 -5.64
C VAL A 71 1.57 -11.15 -5.95
N SER A 72 1.26 -10.92 -7.22
CA SER A 72 0.18 -10.02 -7.65
C SER A 72 -1.18 -10.45 -7.11
N ILE A 73 -1.50 -11.75 -7.15
CA ILE A 73 -2.73 -12.31 -6.58
C ILE A 73 -2.76 -12.13 -5.06
N GLY A 74 -1.66 -12.43 -4.38
CA GLY A 74 -1.55 -12.27 -2.93
C GLY A 74 -1.79 -10.81 -2.49
N LEU A 75 -1.14 -9.86 -3.15
CA LEU A 75 -1.30 -8.43 -2.90
C LEU A 75 -2.73 -7.95 -3.21
N PHE A 76 -3.32 -8.40 -4.32
CA PHE A 76 -4.69 -8.03 -4.68
C PHE A 76 -5.69 -8.54 -3.63
N VAL A 77 -5.65 -9.83 -3.32
CA VAL A 77 -6.60 -10.47 -2.40
C VAL A 77 -6.45 -9.91 -0.99
N SER A 78 -5.22 -9.72 -0.50
CA SER A 78 -4.96 -9.11 0.81
C SER A 78 -5.52 -7.69 0.90
N SER A 79 -5.35 -6.90 -0.15
CA SER A 79 -5.85 -5.52 -0.21
C SER A 79 -7.37 -5.47 -0.18
N VAL A 80 -8.04 -6.30 -0.97
CA VAL A 80 -9.51 -6.41 -0.99
C VAL A 80 -10.03 -6.91 0.37
N ALA A 81 -9.39 -7.94 0.94
CA ALA A 81 -9.77 -8.48 2.25
C ALA A 81 -9.62 -7.44 3.36
N MET A 82 -8.55 -6.64 3.35
CA MET A 82 -8.36 -5.56 4.31
C MET A 82 -9.39 -4.42 4.14
N LEU A 83 -9.78 -4.07 2.92
CA LEU A 83 -10.86 -3.12 2.66
C LEU A 83 -12.19 -3.61 3.23
N LEU A 84 -12.52 -4.89 3.03
CA LEU A 84 -13.71 -5.51 3.61
C LEU A 84 -13.65 -5.54 5.14
N PHE A 85 -12.50 -5.86 5.71
CA PHE A 85 -12.29 -5.80 7.16
C PHE A 85 -12.53 -4.40 7.71
N LEU A 86 -11.96 -3.36 7.08
CA LEU A 86 -12.18 -1.95 7.47
C LEU A 86 -13.65 -1.55 7.36
N TYR A 87 -14.37 -2.06 6.37
CA TYR A 87 -15.80 -1.82 6.21
C TYR A 87 -16.62 -2.46 7.34
N CYS A 88 -16.23 -3.66 7.80
CA CYS A 88 -16.99 -4.44 8.80
C CYS A 88 -16.63 -4.10 10.24
N ILE A 89 -15.46 -3.51 10.51
CA ILE A 89 -14.99 -3.29 11.89
C ILE A 89 -15.88 -2.29 12.64
N LYS A 90 -16.32 -2.69 13.83
CA LYS A 90 -17.09 -1.82 14.73
C LYS A 90 -16.21 -0.65 15.20
N GLY A 91 -16.61 0.59 14.92
CA GLY A 91 -15.88 1.80 15.30
C GLY A 91 -15.21 2.54 14.15
N TYR A 92 -14.90 1.86 13.06
CA TYR A 92 -14.58 2.47 11.77
C TYR A 92 -15.53 1.88 10.72
N ARG A 93 -16.72 2.43 10.63
CA ARG A 93 -17.54 2.22 9.42
C ARG A 93 -16.97 3.11 8.35
N LEU A 94 -16.57 2.54 7.24
CA LEU A 94 -16.26 3.30 6.02
C LEU A 94 -17.48 4.18 5.72
N ARG A 95 -17.44 5.42 6.19
CA ARG A 95 -18.56 6.33 5.93
C ARG A 95 -18.40 6.76 4.48
N LEU A 96 -19.38 6.44 3.65
CA LEU A 96 -19.45 6.95 2.27
C LEU A 96 -19.29 8.48 2.20
N SER A 97 -19.54 9.17 3.33
CA SER A 97 -19.31 10.61 3.48
C SER A 97 -17.83 11.05 3.37
N ILE A 98 -16.86 10.14 3.54
CA ILE A 98 -15.45 10.45 3.29
C ILE A 98 -15.14 10.54 1.78
N PHE A 99 -15.98 9.96 0.95
CA PHE A 99 -15.94 10.13 -0.52
C PHE A 99 -16.82 11.30 -0.97
N LYS A 100 -16.85 12.40 -0.22
CA LYS A 100 -17.61 13.58 -0.60
C LYS A 100 -17.21 14.04 -1.99
N SER A 101 -18.23 14.31 -2.82
CA SER A 101 -18.02 15.07 -4.03
C SER A 101 -17.44 16.44 -3.69
N MET A 102 -16.53 16.90 -4.50
CA MET A 102 -15.88 18.19 -4.34
C MET A 102 -15.95 18.98 -5.65
N PRO A 103 -15.86 20.30 -5.62
CA PRO A 103 -15.79 21.10 -6.82
C PRO A 103 -14.64 20.64 -7.73
N LEU A 104 -14.89 20.62 -9.04
CA LEU A 104 -13.90 20.13 -10.01
C LEU A 104 -12.59 20.92 -9.98
N ASN A 105 -12.67 22.24 -9.74
CA ASN A 105 -11.48 23.08 -9.56
C ASN A 105 -10.64 22.66 -8.36
N SER A 106 -11.25 22.28 -7.24
CA SER A 106 -10.53 21.80 -6.06
C SER A 106 -9.90 20.43 -6.30
N LEU A 107 -10.58 19.53 -7.03
CA LEU A 107 -10.01 18.27 -7.46
C LEU A 107 -8.81 18.50 -8.39
N PHE A 108 -8.94 19.37 -9.37
CA PHE A 108 -7.86 19.72 -10.29
C PHE A 108 -6.66 20.32 -9.56
N LEU A 109 -6.86 21.29 -8.67
CA LEU A 109 -5.77 21.93 -7.93
C LEU A 109 -5.07 20.94 -6.99
N SER A 110 -5.80 20.08 -6.29
CA SER A 110 -5.19 19.06 -5.43
C SER A 110 -4.39 18.04 -6.23
N THR A 111 -4.88 17.63 -7.39
CA THR A 111 -4.16 16.73 -8.32
C THR A 111 -2.88 17.39 -8.85
N MET A 112 -2.94 18.65 -9.27
CA MET A 112 -1.75 19.40 -9.71
C MET A 112 -0.71 19.56 -8.58
N LEU A 113 -1.16 19.80 -7.35
CA LEU A 113 -0.27 19.83 -6.18
C LEU A 113 0.42 18.47 -5.98
N VAL A 114 -0.30 17.36 -6.07
CA VAL A 114 0.30 16.02 -5.94
C VAL A 114 1.32 15.77 -7.05
N LEU A 115 0.98 16.01 -8.31
CA LEU A 115 1.87 15.78 -9.43
C LEU A 115 3.14 16.65 -9.36
N SER A 116 3.02 17.94 -9.06
CA SER A 116 4.18 18.81 -8.88
C SER A 116 5.07 18.37 -7.70
N SER A 117 4.46 17.93 -6.60
CA SER A 117 5.18 17.42 -5.45
C SER A 117 5.89 16.09 -5.76
N MET A 118 5.25 15.21 -6.53
CA MET A 118 5.85 13.97 -7.02
C MET A 118 7.17 14.24 -7.76
N PHE A 119 7.19 15.15 -8.72
CA PHE A 119 8.43 15.50 -9.43
C PHE A 119 9.51 16.06 -8.50
N ALA A 120 9.14 16.99 -7.62
CA ALA A 120 10.08 17.58 -6.68
C ALA A 120 10.65 16.55 -5.69
N LEU A 121 9.81 15.66 -5.18
CA LEU A 121 10.21 14.61 -4.24
C LEU A 121 11.05 13.53 -4.91
N ASN A 122 10.77 13.14 -6.15
CA ASN A 122 11.62 12.22 -6.91
C ASN A 122 13.04 12.77 -7.07
N ILE A 123 13.18 14.02 -7.47
CA ILE A 123 14.50 14.68 -7.58
C ILE A 123 15.20 14.70 -6.22
N PHE A 124 14.47 15.03 -5.15
CA PHE A 124 15.03 15.08 -3.81
C PHE A 124 15.50 13.71 -3.31
N VAL A 125 14.70 12.67 -3.50
CA VAL A 125 15.03 11.30 -3.04
C VAL A 125 16.20 10.73 -3.85
N GLN A 126 16.23 10.95 -5.18
CA GLN A 126 17.39 10.60 -6.02
C GLN A 126 18.68 11.30 -5.54
N TRP A 127 18.58 12.58 -5.16
CA TRP A 127 19.74 13.30 -4.62
C TRP A 127 20.26 12.72 -3.31
N LEU A 128 19.40 12.07 -2.49
CA LEU A 128 19.83 11.40 -1.26
C LEU A 128 20.65 10.14 -1.52
N GLY A 129 20.59 9.56 -2.72
CA GLY A 129 21.37 8.36 -3.10
C GLY A 129 21.03 7.14 -2.25
N LEU A 130 19.75 6.95 -1.87
CA LEU A 130 19.30 5.81 -1.10
C LEU A 130 19.15 4.58 -2.00
N ASP A 131 19.46 3.40 -1.45
CA ASP A 131 19.29 2.13 -2.15
C ASP A 131 17.80 1.77 -2.31
N ASP A 132 17.39 1.40 -3.51
CA ASP A 132 16.07 0.83 -3.79
C ASP A 132 16.16 -0.70 -3.89
N ASN A 133 15.78 -1.38 -2.82
CA ASN A 133 15.84 -2.85 -2.74
C ASN A 133 14.59 -3.52 -3.36
N MET A 134 13.63 -2.74 -3.84
CA MET A 134 12.34 -3.24 -4.34
C MET A 134 12.11 -2.94 -5.83
N GLU A 135 13.04 -2.25 -6.50
CA GLU A 135 12.93 -1.84 -7.89
C GLU A 135 12.61 -3.04 -8.80
N VAL A 136 13.43 -4.09 -8.76
CA VAL A 136 13.25 -5.31 -9.56
C VAL A 136 11.90 -5.98 -9.29
N LEU A 137 11.47 -6.05 -8.02
CA LEU A 137 10.19 -6.65 -7.67
C LEU A 137 9.01 -5.85 -8.25
N PHE A 138 9.07 -4.52 -8.23
CA PHE A 138 8.01 -3.68 -8.79
C PHE A 138 8.00 -3.74 -10.32
N GLU A 139 9.18 -3.78 -10.97
CA GLU A 139 9.28 -4.03 -12.41
C GLU A 139 8.62 -5.36 -12.78
N ASP A 140 8.94 -6.44 -12.09
CA ASP A 140 8.35 -7.76 -12.32
C ASP A 140 6.82 -7.73 -12.15
N ILE A 141 6.31 -7.12 -11.06
CA ILE A 141 4.88 -7.00 -10.83
C ILE A 141 4.20 -6.18 -11.95
N ALA A 142 4.86 -5.15 -12.47
CA ALA A 142 4.34 -4.30 -13.55
C ALA A 142 4.26 -5.03 -14.90
N HIS A 143 4.90 -6.19 -15.07
CA HIS A 143 4.80 -7.00 -16.30
C HIS A 143 3.47 -7.78 -16.44
N ASN A 144 2.62 -7.82 -15.40
CA ASN A 144 1.30 -8.44 -15.52
C ASN A 144 0.17 -7.47 -15.16
N ILE A 145 -0.96 -7.63 -15.86
CA ILE A 145 -2.12 -6.71 -15.74
C ILE A 145 -2.69 -6.66 -14.32
N LEU A 146 -2.70 -7.78 -13.59
CA LEU A 146 -3.20 -7.81 -12.21
C LEU A 146 -2.27 -7.05 -11.28
N GLY A 147 -0.95 -7.16 -11.49
CA GLY A 147 0.05 -6.37 -10.77
C GLY A 147 -0.13 -4.88 -11.01
N VAL A 148 -0.23 -4.47 -12.27
CA VAL A 148 -0.50 -3.06 -12.65
C VAL A 148 -1.76 -2.54 -11.96
N ILE A 149 -2.88 -3.26 -12.04
CA ILE A 149 -4.13 -2.86 -11.39
C ILE A 149 -3.94 -2.77 -9.87
N THR A 150 -3.20 -3.72 -9.28
CA THR A 150 -3.00 -3.76 -7.83
C THR A 150 -2.18 -2.57 -7.35
N ILE A 151 -0.99 -2.35 -7.92
CA ILE A 151 -0.07 -1.30 -7.45
C ILE A 151 -0.52 0.10 -7.83
N SER A 152 -1.22 0.26 -8.99
CA SER A 152 -1.66 1.57 -9.46
C SER A 152 -3.02 2.01 -8.92
N LEU A 153 -3.91 1.06 -8.58
CA LEU A 153 -5.29 1.40 -8.20
C LEU A 153 -5.70 0.85 -6.83
N ILE A 154 -5.56 -0.47 -6.62
CA ILE A 154 -6.14 -1.13 -5.44
C ILE A 154 -5.35 -0.81 -4.17
N ALA A 155 -4.01 -0.86 -4.23
CA ALA A 155 -3.17 -0.51 -3.10
C ALA A 155 -3.32 0.98 -2.71
N PRO A 156 -3.24 1.97 -3.62
CA PRO A 156 -3.54 3.37 -3.30
C PRO A 156 -4.90 3.58 -2.66
N LEU A 157 -5.94 2.91 -3.17
CA LEU A 157 -7.28 2.99 -2.58
C LEU A 157 -7.30 2.49 -1.13
N LEU A 158 -6.73 1.30 -0.88
CA LEU A 158 -6.62 0.74 0.47
C LEU A 158 -5.82 1.66 1.40
N GLU A 159 -4.69 2.14 0.94
CA GLU A 159 -3.79 2.97 1.73
C GLU A 159 -4.46 4.29 2.13
N GLU A 160 -5.15 4.96 1.24
CA GLU A 160 -5.87 6.18 1.60
C GLU A 160 -7.02 5.91 2.57
N VAL A 161 -7.76 4.82 2.39
CA VAL A 161 -8.80 4.41 3.34
C VAL A 161 -8.23 4.10 4.72
N LEU A 162 -7.10 3.40 4.78
CA LEU A 162 -6.44 3.01 6.03
C LEU A 162 -5.76 4.23 6.70
N PHE A 163 -4.85 4.89 5.99
CA PHE A 163 -3.98 5.91 6.61
C PHE A 163 -4.71 7.24 6.79
N ARG A 164 -5.45 7.73 5.80
CA ARG A 164 -6.17 9.02 5.89
C ARG A 164 -7.54 8.84 6.51
N GLY A 165 -8.29 7.86 6.06
CA GLY A 165 -9.63 7.60 6.58
C GLY A 165 -9.62 7.09 8.03
N ALA A 166 -8.93 5.97 8.29
CA ALA A 166 -8.96 5.32 9.60
C ALA A 166 -7.97 5.97 10.58
N ILE A 167 -6.67 5.99 10.27
CA ILE A 167 -5.62 6.39 11.22
C ILE A 167 -5.65 7.91 11.43
N GLN A 168 -5.43 8.70 10.38
CA GLN A 168 -5.41 10.17 10.49
C GLN A 168 -6.76 10.71 10.96
N GLY A 169 -7.87 10.22 10.40
CA GLY A 169 -9.21 10.62 10.81
C GLY A 169 -9.50 10.29 12.28
N TYR A 170 -8.97 9.19 12.82
CA TYR A 170 -9.05 8.87 14.24
C TYR A 170 -8.22 9.82 15.09
N MET A 171 -7.01 10.16 14.65
CA MET A 171 -6.10 11.07 15.35
C MET A 171 -6.61 12.52 15.35
N MET A 172 -7.15 13.01 14.23
CA MET A 172 -7.69 14.39 14.13
C MET A 172 -8.84 14.67 15.11
N ARG A 173 -9.53 13.66 15.60
CA ARG A 173 -10.56 13.83 16.64
C ARG A 173 -9.99 14.04 18.05
N ARG A 174 -8.67 13.93 18.24
CA ARG A 174 -8.00 13.88 19.56
C ARG A 174 -6.78 14.79 19.67
N TYR A 175 -6.16 15.08 18.56
CA TYR A 175 -4.93 15.88 18.44
C TYR A 175 -5.15 17.01 17.46
N ASN A 176 -4.24 17.98 17.48
CA ASN A 176 -4.26 19.02 16.46
C ASN A 176 -4.04 18.40 15.06
N PRO A 177 -4.55 19.03 14.00
CA PRO A 177 -4.48 18.47 12.65
C PRO A 177 -3.06 18.16 12.19
N TRP A 178 -2.09 19.01 12.47
CA TRP A 178 -0.71 18.80 12.05
C TRP A 178 -0.06 17.59 12.72
N THR A 179 -0.29 17.40 14.02
CA THR A 179 0.18 16.17 14.71
C THR A 179 -0.42 14.93 14.06
N ALA A 180 -1.72 14.94 13.74
CA ALA A 180 -2.37 13.82 13.10
C ALA A 180 -1.82 13.55 11.68
N ILE A 181 -1.59 14.61 10.89
CA ILE A 181 -1.03 14.53 9.54
C ILE A 181 0.38 13.94 9.59
N VAL A 182 1.27 14.54 10.38
CA VAL A 182 2.69 14.12 10.42
C VAL A 182 2.83 12.70 10.96
N CYS A 183 2.15 12.36 12.06
CA CYS A 183 2.21 11.00 12.59
C CYS A 183 1.67 9.96 11.61
N ALA A 184 0.53 10.23 10.96
CA ALA A 184 -0.03 9.30 9.96
C ALA A 184 0.89 9.16 8.73
N ALA A 185 1.54 10.24 8.29
CA ALA A 185 2.49 10.23 7.19
C ALA A 185 3.77 9.45 7.53
N LEU A 186 4.31 9.61 8.74
CA LEU A 186 5.47 8.82 9.19
C LEU A 186 5.15 7.34 9.28
N ILE A 187 3.99 6.98 9.85
CA ILE A 187 3.53 5.59 9.89
C ILE A 187 3.40 5.03 8.47
N PHE A 188 2.78 5.79 7.57
CA PHE A 188 2.63 5.42 6.16
C PHE A 188 3.99 5.15 5.50
N GLY A 189 4.96 6.05 5.66
CA GLY A 189 6.32 5.85 5.14
C GLY A 189 6.95 4.56 5.65
N VAL A 190 6.96 4.35 6.97
CA VAL A 190 7.60 3.17 7.60
C VAL A 190 6.99 1.85 7.13
N THR A 191 5.71 1.80 6.79
CA THR A 191 5.07 0.56 6.30
C THR A 191 5.59 0.07 4.95
N HIS A 192 6.31 0.89 4.18
CA HIS A 192 6.90 0.49 2.90
C HIS A 192 8.19 -0.33 3.05
N MET A 193 8.87 -0.27 4.19
CA MET A 193 10.07 -1.06 4.54
C MET A 193 11.24 -0.98 3.53
N ASN A 194 11.22 -0.04 2.60
CA ASN A 194 12.25 0.24 1.61
C ASN A 194 12.77 1.68 1.81
N PRO A 195 14.08 1.91 1.98
CA PRO A 195 14.64 3.21 2.35
C PRO A 195 14.18 4.38 1.46
N VAL A 196 14.20 4.20 0.15
CA VAL A 196 13.72 5.19 -0.84
C VAL A 196 12.25 5.49 -0.61
N GLN A 197 11.43 4.46 -0.52
CA GLN A 197 9.98 4.58 -0.37
C GLN A 197 9.59 5.10 1.02
N ILE A 198 10.33 4.77 2.09
CA ILE A 198 10.08 5.31 3.44
C ILE A 198 10.12 6.83 3.40
N VAL A 199 11.18 7.40 2.81
CA VAL A 199 11.36 8.85 2.74
C VAL A 199 10.32 9.48 1.80
N TYR A 200 10.18 8.94 0.60
CA TYR A 200 9.22 9.44 -0.40
C TYR A 200 7.79 9.41 0.14
N ALA A 201 7.33 8.25 0.63
CA ALA A 201 5.97 8.05 1.13
C ALA A 201 5.67 8.89 2.38
N ALA A 202 6.64 9.07 3.29
CA ALA A 202 6.44 9.98 4.42
C ALA A 202 6.23 11.42 3.95
N LEU A 203 7.02 11.92 3.02
CA LEU A 203 6.93 13.30 2.54
C LEU A 203 5.66 13.55 1.72
N ILE A 204 5.37 12.69 0.71
CA ILE A 204 4.13 12.80 -0.05
C ILE A 204 2.92 12.55 0.84
N GLY A 205 3.09 11.72 1.87
CA GLY A 205 2.10 11.41 2.88
C GLY A 205 1.63 12.63 3.68
N VAL A 206 2.52 13.59 3.95
CA VAL A 206 2.15 14.87 4.57
C VAL A 206 1.25 15.66 3.63
N ILE A 207 1.55 15.70 2.34
CA ILE A 207 0.77 16.41 1.33
C ILE A 207 -0.62 15.79 1.20
N PHE A 208 -0.71 14.47 1.08
CA PHE A 208 -1.98 13.74 1.07
C PHE A 208 -2.81 14.00 2.32
N GLY A 209 -2.15 13.94 3.51
CA GLY A 209 -2.82 14.22 4.78
C GLY A 209 -3.34 15.64 4.89
N TRP A 210 -2.59 16.64 4.36
CA TRP A 210 -3.02 18.03 4.31
C TRP A 210 -4.19 18.24 3.34
N ILE A 211 -4.13 17.65 2.14
CA ILE A 211 -5.24 17.71 1.17
C ILE A 211 -6.52 17.11 1.79
N TYR A 212 -6.42 15.93 2.42
CA TYR A 212 -7.55 15.32 3.11
C TYR A 212 -8.11 16.21 4.22
N TYR A 213 -7.25 16.81 5.04
CA TYR A 213 -7.67 17.75 6.09
C TYR A 213 -8.40 18.96 5.52
N ARG A 214 -7.91 19.54 4.42
CA ARG A 214 -8.48 20.75 3.80
C ARG A 214 -9.77 20.49 3.03
N THR A 215 -9.88 19.35 2.39
CA THR A 215 -11.04 19.01 1.52
C THR A 215 -12.11 18.22 2.26
N GLY A 216 -11.73 17.45 3.27
CA GLY A 216 -12.58 16.47 3.93
C GLY A 216 -13.00 15.31 3.02
N SER A 217 -12.33 15.13 1.86
CA SER A 217 -12.65 14.13 0.85
C SER A 217 -11.45 13.22 0.59
N LEU A 218 -11.65 11.90 0.70
CA LEU A 218 -10.65 10.92 0.28
C LEU A 218 -10.52 10.89 -1.25
N LEU A 219 -11.56 11.24 -2.00
CA LEU A 219 -11.53 11.19 -3.46
C LEU A 219 -10.39 12.01 -4.04
N SER A 220 -10.14 13.22 -3.51
CA SER A 220 -9.06 14.08 -3.97
C SER A 220 -7.68 13.46 -3.79
N VAL A 221 -7.50 12.75 -2.69
CA VAL A 221 -6.22 12.11 -2.37
C VAL A 221 -6.05 10.82 -3.15
N ILE A 222 -7.12 10.00 -3.24
CA ILE A 222 -7.12 8.76 -4.02
C ILE A 222 -6.78 9.04 -5.48
N VAL A 223 -7.40 10.03 -6.11
CA VAL A 223 -7.10 10.39 -7.51
C VAL A 223 -5.63 10.80 -7.66
N GLY A 224 -5.12 11.66 -6.79
CA GLY A 224 -3.71 12.05 -6.81
C GLY A 224 -2.76 10.88 -6.60
N HIS A 225 -3.07 9.99 -5.65
CA HIS A 225 -2.25 8.80 -5.33
C HIS A 225 -2.27 7.77 -6.47
N VAL A 226 -3.44 7.47 -7.03
CA VAL A 226 -3.58 6.59 -8.20
C VAL A 226 -2.76 7.12 -9.37
N LEU A 227 -2.82 8.42 -9.66
CA LEU A 227 -2.00 9.02 -10.72
C LEU A 227 -0.51 8.94 -10.40
N ASN A 228 -0.10 9.22 -9.16
CA ASN A 228 1.29 9.06 -8.72
C ASN A 228 1.81 7.64 -8.98
N ASN A 229 1.09 6.64 -8.52
CA ASN A 229 1.51 5.25 -8.68
C ASN A 229 1.41 4.77 -10.13
N SER A 230 0.39 5.21 -10.87
CA SER A 230 0.29 4.89 -12.31
C SER A 230 1.48 5.46 -13.09
N ILE A 231 1.84 6.72 -12.87
CA ILE A 231 2.99 7.32 -13.53
C ILE A 231 4.27 6.56 -13.16
N ALA A 232 4.49 6.27 -11.87
CA ALA A 232 5.64 5.50 -11.44
C ALA A 232 5.70 4.12 -12.13
N THR A 233 4.58 3.38 -12.15
CA THR A 233 4.49 2.05 -12.78
C THR A 233 4.78 2.07 -14.29
N PHE A 234 4.37 3.11 -15.01
CA PHE A 234 4.58 3.20 -16.46
C PHE A 234 5.89 3.89 -16.86
N THR A 235 6.68 4.36 -15.91
CA THR A 235 8.01 4.96 -16.14
C THR A 235 9.15 4.11 -15.60
N MET A 236 8.86 2.96 -15.01
CA MET A 236 9.80 1.86 -14.74
C MET A 236 10.09 1.12 -16.06
#